data_bd6e513bf635564901f98589738e7b3e
#
_entry.id   bd6e513bf635564901f98589738e7b3e
#
_cell.length_a   1.000
_cell.length_b   1.000
_cell.length_c   1.000
_cell.angle_alpha   90.00
_cell.angle_beta   90.00
_cell.angle_gamma   90.00
#
_symmetry.space_group_name_H-M   'P 1'
#
loop_
_entity.id
_entity.type
_entity.pdbx_description
1 polymer ?
#
loop_
_entity_poly.entity_id
_entity_poly.type
_entity_poly.pdbx_seq_one_letter_code
_entity_poly.pdbx_strand_id
1 'polypeptide(L)'
;MHYVIFRSAMTKHVSADDSQLVENLLSQLRQAKGLSRVELAAQAGITRQAVHAIETNQYLPTTAVALRLAQALGCRVEDLFRLLPQDEIVEGEWFTAAAPLHVLQSPTRVKVARVGARFIVRPVAELGEVMNYAVPADGFALPNAHPSQRSQHPSRHVQVRLLRNRRVIEQEIAVAGCDPSVFLAGDYLRRQKEDCTVVGWTLGSAAAIDALKRGEVHVAGVHVVDAQSGESNLPYLRRHLKGNEYLIITFAVWEEGLLVAPGNPKSICGVEDLVRADISLINREAGAGARLLLDQQLASAGIAPGTILGYDRIGRSHFQVARTIAEGHADAAVGVRAAANLFGLGFLPLQRARYDFVVPKAHLKDHPGIEAFLNVLVSRSFRSEIDALGGYDMSETGTVRDLRGH
;
A
#
# COMPACT_ATOMS: atom_id res chain seq x y z
N MET A 1 -68.32 4.60 12.47
CA MET A 1 -68.43 5.53 11.36
C MET A 1 -67.56 6.74 11.67
N HIS A 2 -66.27 6.70 11.40
CA HIS A 2 -65.35 7.82 11.37
C HIS A 2 -64.23 7.48 10.43
N TYR A 3 -64.27 8.01 9.25
CA TYR A 3 -63.16 8.00 8.28
C TYR A 3 -62.08 9.00 8.76
N VAL A 4 -60.90 8.50 9.03
CA VAL A 4 -59.71 9.34 9.20
C VAL A 4 -59.00 9.44 7.88
N ILE A 5 -59.04 10.62 7.30
CA ILE A 5 -58.36 10.99 6.06
C ILE A 5 -56.86 11.16 6.40
N PHE A 6 -56.03 10.24 5.93
CA PHE A 6 -54.56 10.49 5.88
C PHE A 6 -54.30 11.44 4.71
N ARG A 7 -54.15 12.72 5.02
CA ARG A 7 -53.58 13.70 4.10
C ARG A 7 -52.10 13.44 3.92
N SER A 8 -51.78 13.10 2.68
CA SER A 8 -50.45 13.13 2.07
C SER A 8 -49.69 14.39 2.44
N ALA A 9 -48.49 14.20 3.03
CA ALA A 9 -47.45 15.18 3.13
C ALA A 9 -46.17 14.55 2.61
N MET A 10 -46.07 14.41 1.29
CA MET A 10 -44.80 14.08 0.62
C MET A 10 -44.68 14.89 -0.67
N THR A 11 -44.43 16.18 -0.50
CA THR A 11 -43.69 16.99 -1.47
C THR A 11 -42.62 17.74 -0.69
N LYS A 12 -41.55 17.04 -0.29
CA LYS A 12 -40.30 17.71 -0.02
C LYS A 12 -39.71 18.08 -1.38
N HIS A 13 -39.64 19.35 -1.67
CA HIS A 13 -38.80 19.92 -2.69
C HIS A 13 -37.40 19.31 -2.56
N VAL A 14 -36.89 18.73 -3.66
CA VAL A 14 -35.46 18.47 -3.81
C VAL A 14 -34.81 19.85 -3.67
N SER A 15 -34.12 20.06 -2.57
CA SER A 15 -33.48 21.33 -2.27
C SER A 15 -32.29 21.53 -3.22
N ALA A 16 -31.93 22.78 -3.48
CA ALA A 16 -30.74 23.14 -4.28
C ALA A 16 -29.43 22.55 -3.73
N ASP A 17 -29.48 21.92 -2.58
CA ASP A 17 -28.36 21.28 -1.86
C ASP A 17 -28.00 19.89 -2.42
N ASP A 18 -28.95 19.14 -2.98
CA ASP A 18 -28.71 17.79 -3.51
C ASP A 18 -27.84 17.82 -4.80
N SER A 19 -27.86 18.91 -5.57
CA SER A 19 -27.02 19.06 -6.76
C SER A 19 -25.53 19.23 -6.44
N GLN A 20 -25.18 19.64 -5.22
CA GLN A 20 -23.81 19.73 -4.75
C GLN A 20 -23.25 18.37 -4.29
N LEU A 21 -24.11 17.35 -4.10
CA LEU A 21 -23.72 16.02 -3.69
C LEU A 21 -23.44 15.07 -4.87
N VAL A 22 -23.60 15.55 -6.11
CA VAL A 22 -23.41 14.74 -7.33
C VAL A 22 -22.30 15.34 -8.18
N GLU A 23 -21.24 14.55 -8.40
CA GLU A 23 -20.27 14.81 -9.45
C GLU A 23 -20.91 14.56 -10.81
N ASN A 24 -20.85 15.54 -11.70
CA ASN A 24 -21.50 15.48 -13.02
C ASN A 24 -20.46 15.53 -14.13
N LEU A 25 -20.28 14.40 -14.82
CA LEU A 25 -19.30 14.21 -15.89
C LEU A 25 -19.94 14.32 -17.30
N LEU A 26 -21.24 14.69 -17.40
CA LEU A 26 -21.98 14.72 -18.65
C LEU A 26 -21.28 15.57 -19.73
N SER A 27 -20.81 16.75 -19.39
CA SER A 27 -20.11 17.63 -20.33
C SER A 27 -18.81 17.02 -20.85
N GLN A 28 -18.03 16.38 -20.00
CA GLN A 28 -16.77 15.75 -20.35
C GLN A 28 -16.98 14.55 -21.29
N LEU A 29 -17.93 13.66 -20.94
CA LEU A 29 -18.21 12.49 -21.76
C LEU A 29 -18.86 12.84 -23.10
N ARG A 30 -19.74 13.85 -23.14
CA ARG A 30 -20.27 14.38 -24.42
C ARG A 30 -19.17 14.89 -25.33
N GLN A 31 -18.26 15.69 -24.79
CA GLN A 31 -17.11 16.25 -25.54
C GLN A 31 -16.18 15.14 -26.02
N ALA A 32 -15.86 14.17 -25.18
CA ALA A 32 -15.05 13.02 -25.55
C ALA A 32 -15.66 12.20 -26.70
N LYS A 33 -17.00 12.18 -26.82
CA LYS A 33 -17.75 11.56 -27.93
C LYS A 33 -17.87 12.49 -29.15
N GLY A 34 -17.36 13.71 -29.10
CA GLY A 34 -17.47 14.68 -30.18
C GLY A 34 -18.87 15.22 -30.45
N LEU A 35 -19.81 15.03 -29.51
CA LEU A 35 -21.21 15.44 -29.67
C LEU A 35 -21.43 16.89 -29.25
N SER A 36 -22.19 17.65 -30.06
CA SER A 36 -22.74 18.93 -29.65
C SER A 36 -23.90 18.73 -28.64
N ARG A 37 -24.26 19.79 -27.90
CA ARG A 37 -25.44 19.76 -27.02
C ARG A 37 -26.75 19.51 -27.78
N VAL A 38 -26.82 19.93 -29.05
CA VAL A 38 -28.01 19.73 -29.90
C VAL A 38 -28.16 18.27 -30.26
N GLU A 39 -27.07 17.63 -30.67
CA GLU A 39 -27.07 16.20 -31.06
C GLU A 39 -27.37 15.31 -29.85
N LEU A 40 -26.75 15.57 -28.70
CA LEU A 40 -27.05 14.81 -27.47
C LEU A 40 -28.53 14.99 -27.06
N ALA A 41 -29.03 16.22 -27.13
CA ALA A 41 -30.42 16.53 -26.79
C ALA A 41 -31.42 15.75 -27.70
N ALA A 42 -31.13 15.69 -29.01
CA ALA A 42 -31.97 14.93 -29.97
C ALA A 42 -31.91 13.43 -29.66
N GLN A 43 -30.74 12.86 -29.40
CA GLN A 43 -30.59 11.45 -29.08
C GLN A 43 -31.24 11.05 -27.73
N ALA A 44 -31.13 11.91 -26.72
CA ALA A 44 -31.74 11.67 -25.41
C ALA A 44 -33.25 12.08 -25.32
N GLY A 45 -33.82 12.65 -26.37
CA GLY A 45 -35.20 13.11 -26.38
C GLY A 45 -35.52 14.21 -25.36
N ILE A 46 -34.57 15.19 -25.20
CA ILE A 46 -34.71 16.35 -24.31
C ILE A 46 -34.34 17.65 -25.08
N THR A 47 -34.49 18.79 -24.46
CA THR A 47 -34.13 20.05 -25.10
C THR A 47 -32.62 20.37 -24.92
N ARG A 48 -32.03 21.15 -25.85
CA ARG A 48 -30.67 21.67 -25.72
C ARG A 48 -30.48 22.44 -24.40
N GLN A 49 -31.51 23.19 -24.00
CA GLN A 49 -31.47 23.93 -22.72
C GLN A 49 -31.41 22.99 -21.51
N ALA A 50 -32.16 21.87 -21.55
CA ALA A 50 -32.09 20.86 -20.52
C ALA A 50 -30.69 20.23 -20.42
N VAL A 51 -30.05 19.89 -21.55
CA VAL A 51 -28.66 19.40 -21.52
C VAL A 51 -27.73 20.44 -20.88
N HIS A 52 -27.84 21.71 -21.27
CA HIS A 52 -27.01 22.77 -20.69
C HIS A 52 -27.22 22.92 -19.18
N ALA A 53 -28.48 22.95 -18.75
CA ALA A 53 -28.82 23.11 -17.32
C ALA A 53 -28.34 21.90 -16.47
N ILE A 54 -28.39 20.69 -17.02
CA ILE A 54 -27.82 19.48 -16.39
C ILE A 54 -26.29 19.60 -16.33
N GLU A 55 -25.61 19.91 -17.44
CA GLU A 55 -24.14 20.06 -17.49
C GLU A 55 -23.60 21.14 -16.52
N THR A 56 -24.39 22.14 -16.23
CA THR A 56 -24.06 23.25 -15.31
C THR A 56 -24.56 23.05 -13.89
N ASN A 57 -25.06 21.86 -13.57
CA ASN A 57 -25.60 21.50 -12.25
C ASN A 57 -26.74 22.40 -11.76
N GLN A 58 -27.50 23.02 -12.67
CA GLN A 58 -28.67 23.82 -12.29
C GLN A 58 -29.82 22.95 -11.77
N TYR A 59 -29.89 21.70 -12.22
CA TYR A 59 -30.74 20.65 -11.65
C TYR A 59 -30.21 19.27 -12.04
N LEU A 60 -30.59 18.25 -11.24
CA LEU A 60 -30.30 16.86 -11.54
C LEU A 60 -31.39 16.28 -12.46
N PRO A 61 -31.00 15.46 -13.47
CA PRO A 61 -31.96 14.82 -14.35
C PRO A 61 -32.84 13.81 -13.59
N THR A 62 -34.06 13.60 -14.04
CA THR A 62 -34.86 12.46 -13.59
C THR A 62 -34.20 11.16 -14.01
N THR A 63 -34.48 10.05 -13.31
CA THR A 63 -33.93 8.73 -13.63
C THR A 63 -34.12 8.36 -15.11
N ALA A 64 -35.29 8.67 -15.67
CA ALA A 64 -35.58 8.40 -17.08
C ALA A 64 -34.69 9.22 -18.04
N VAL A 65 -34.42 10.49 -17.71
CA VAL A 65 -33.51 11.32 -18.49
C VAL A 65 -32.07 10.87 -18.34
N ALA A 66 -31.62 10.51 -17.13
CA ALA A 66 -30.28 9.99 -16.88
C ALA A 66 -30.02 8.70 -17.66
N LEU A 67 -30.97 7.76 -17.68
CA LEU A 67 -30.87 6.52 -18.45
C LEU A 67 -30.78 6.78 -19.96
N ARG A 68 -31.56 7.73 -20.50
CA ARG A 68 -31.51 8.08 -21.94
C ARG A 68 -30.20 8.80 -22.30
N LEU A 69 -29.67 9.65 -21.43
CA LEU A 69 -28.36 10.28 -21.62
C LEU A 69 -27.24 9.23 -21.63
N ALA A 70 -27.25 8.29 -20.68
CA ALA A 70 -26.30 7.19 -20.63
C ALA A 70 -26.37 6.30 -21.89
N GLN A 71 -27.59 5.97 -22.36
CA GLN A 71 -27.79 5.23 -23.59
C GLN A 71 -27.25 5.97 -24.83
N ALA A 72 -27.51 7.28 -24.95
CA ALA A 72 -27.03 8.11 -26.05
C ALA A 72 -25.51 8.21 -26.08
N LEU A 73 -24.87 8.19 -24.90
CA LEU A 73 -23.43 8.24 -24.76
C LEU A 73 -22.77 6.84 -24.74
N GLY A 74 -23.55 5.74 -24.73
CA GLY A 74 -23.01 4.38 -24.68
C GLY A 74 -22.19 4.10 -23.40
N CYS A 75 -22.65 4.59 -22.27
CA CYS A 75 -22.02 4.45 -20.96
C CYS A 75 -23.09 4.10 -19.89
N ARG A 76 -22.68 3.91 -18.65
CA ARG A 76 -23.58 3.69 -17.51
C ARG A 76 -24.01 5.04 -16.91
N VAL A 77 -25.11 5.06 -16.17
CA VAL A 77 -25.56 6.27 -15.46
C VAL A 77 -24.52 6.70 -14.42
N GLU A 78 -23.88 5.74 -13.77
CA GLU A 78 -22.84 5.96 -12.77
C GLU A 78 -21.54 6.56 -13.36
N ASP A 79 -21.34 6.44 -14.68
CA ASP A 79 -20.24 7.12 -15.38
C ASP A 79 -20.56 8.60 -15.61
N LEU A 80 -21.85 8.96 -15.67
CA LEU A 80 -22.32 10.34 -15.86
C LEU A 80 -22.51 11.10 -14.56
N PHE A 81 -23.09 10.44 -13.57
CA PHE A 81 -23.50 11.05 -12.29
C PHE A 81 -23.05 10.18 -11.14
N ARG A 82 -22.13 10.71 -10.34
CA ARG A 82 -21.60 10.02 -9.15
C ARG A 82 -22.04 10.78 -7.92
N LEU A 83 -22.55 10.08 -6.92
CA LEU A 83 -22.68 10.71 -5.60
C LEU A 83 -21.30 11.04 -5.10
N LEU A 84 -21.07 12.31 -4.81
CA LEU A 84 -19.88 12.68 -4.06
C LEU A 84 -19.89 11.90 -2.73
N PRO A 85 -18.75 11.38 -2.28
CA PRO A 85 -18.69 10.77 -0.98
C PRO A 85 -19.25 11.79 0.03
N GLN A 86 -20.37 11.48 0.68
CA GLN A 86 -20.74 12.23 1.88
C GLN A 86 -19.53 12.14 2.80
N ASP A 87 -19.32 13.17 3.64
CA ASP A 87 -18.27 13.19 4.68
C ASP A 87 -18.45 11.98 5.62
N GLU A 88 -18.19 10.78 5.10
CA GLU A 88 -18.30 9.55 5.87
C GLU A 88 -17.14 9.52 6.85
N ILE A 89 -17.49 9.56 8.14
CA ILE A 89 -16.51 9.43 9.21
C ILE A 89 -16.55 7.99 9.72
N VAL A 90 -15.39 7.34 9.72
CA VAL A 90 -15.21 6.01 10.27
C VAL A 90 -14.28 6.07 11.50
N GLU A 91 -14.48 5.17 12.44
CA GLU A 91 -13.54 4.95 13.52
C GLU A 91 -12.45 3.99 13.04
N GLY A 92 -11.20 4.43 13.14
CA GLY A 92 -10.02 3.66 12.77
C GLY A 92 -9.06 3.47 13.93
N GLU A 93 -8.14 2.53 13.78
CA GLU A 93 -7.04 2.30 14.70
C GLU A 93 -5.71 2.64 14.01
N TRP A 94 -4.86 3.38 14.71
CA TRP A 94 -3.51 3.63 14.23
C TRP A 94 -2.72 2.34 14.11
N PHE A 95 -2.02 2.21 12.99
CA PHE A 95 -1.06 1.15 12.78
C PHE A 95 0.04 1.19 13.85
N THR A 96 0.30 0.06 14.51
CA THR A 96 1.14 0.03 15.72
C THR A 96 2.61 0.39 15.49
N ALA A 97 3.15 0.10 14.30
CA ALA A 97 4.53 0.44 13.95
C ALA A 97 4.68 1.89 13.45
N ALA A 98 3.57 2.61 13.27
CA ALA A 98 3.62 4.05 13.01
C ALA A 98 4.21 4.76 14.23
N ALA A 99 5.01 5.80 13.98
CA ALA A 99 5.52 6.65 15.06
C ALA A 99 4.32 7.15 15.90
N PRO A 100 4.45 7.24 17.22
CA PRO A 100 3.37 7.73 18.06
C PRO A 100 2.96 9.09 17.53
N LEU A 101 1.78 9.16 16.93
CA LEU A 101 1.23 10.43 16.48
C LEU A 101 0.87 11.20 17.74
N HIS A 102 1.78 12.09 18.10
CA HIS A 102 1.44 13.16 19.04
C HIS A 102 0.16 13.81 18.55
N VAL A 103 -0.68 14.21 19.48
CA VAL A 103 -1.96 14.88 19.27
C VAL A 103 -2.00 15.59 17.92
N LEU A 104 -2.82 15.11 16.98
CA LEU A 104 -2.96 15.72 15.66
C LEU A 104 -3.40 17.16 15.86
N GLN A 105 -2.57 18.09 15.42
CA GLN A 105 -2.91 19.53 15.47
C GLN A 105 -3.74 19.96 14.25
N SER A 106 -3.70 19.16 13.19
CA SER A 106 -4.42 19.42 11.93
C SER A 106 -4.82 18.10 11.28
N PRO A 107 -5.83 18.10 10.38
CA PRO A 107 -6.20 16.93 9.61
C PRO A 107 -4.99 16.36 8.86
N THR A 108 -4.72 15.07 9.04
CA THR A 108 -3.56 14.38 8.48
C THR A 108 -3.99 13.42 7.38
N ARG A 109 -3.32 13.46 6.22
CA ARG A 109 -3.55 12.54 5.10
C ARG A 109 -3.21 11.12 5.50
N VAL A 110 -4.15 10.19 5.32
CA VAL A 110 -3.97 8.78 5.71
C VAL A 110 -4.35 7.81 4.61
N LYS A 111 -3.66 6.66 4.62
CA LYS A 111 -4.12 5.43 3.98
C LYS A 111 -4.92 4.63 5.00
N VAL A 112 -5.95 3.97 4.53
CA VAL A 112 -6.87 3.17 5.34
C VAL A 112 -7.02 1.80 4.70
N ALA A 113 -6.96 0.75 5.51
CA ALA A 113 -7.29 -0.60 5.05
C ALA A 113 -8.23 -1.27 6.07
N ARG A 114 -9.22 -2.02 5.59
CA ARG A 114 -10.07 -2.82 6.45
C ARG A 114 -9.47 -4.21 6.63
N VAL A 115 -9.07 -4.56 7.85
CA VAL A 115 -8.57 -5.90 8.19
C VAL A 115 -9.50 -6.52 9.23
N GLY A 116 -10.22 -7.56 8.83
CA GLY A 116 -11.33 -8.08 9.62
C GLY A 116 -12.43 -7.03 9.82
N ALA A 117 -12.79 -6.73 11.06
CA ALA A 117 -13.79 -5.72 11.41
C ALA A 117 -13.22 -4.30 11.62
N ARG A 118 -11.89 -4.11 11.54
CA ARG A 118 -11.21 -2.86 11.92
C ARG A 118 -10.71 -2.10 10.71
N PHE A 119 -10.77 -0.76 10.77
CA PHE A 119 -10.06 0.11 9.85
C PHE A 119 -8.68 0.44 10.43
N ILE A 120 -7.63 0.00 9.76
CA ILE A 120 -6.25 0.27 10.14
C ILE A 120 -5.75 1.49 9.37
N VAL A 121 -5.23 2.46 10.09
CA VAL A 121 -4.92 3.80 9.59
C VAL A 121 -3.43 4.06 9.67
N ARG A 122 -2.84 4.58 8.59
CA ARG A 122 -1.43 4.95 8.52
C ARG A 122 -1.25 6.30 7.82
N PRO A 123 -0.42 7.21 8.34
CA PRO A 123 -0.10 8.45 7.66
C PRO A 123 0.53 8.23 6.28
N VAL A 124 0.08 8.96 5.27
CA VAL A 124 0.70 8.89 3.93
C VAL A 124 2.16 9.31 3.98
N ALA A 125 2.52 10.25 4.85
CA ALA A 125 3.90 10.71 5.04
C ALA A 125 4.88 9.59 5.41
N GLU A 126 4.42 8.51 6.02
CA GLU A 126 5.26 7.36 6.39
C GLU A 126 5.56 6.41 5.22
N LEU A 127 4.95 6.60 4.06
CA LEU A 127 5.24 5.84 2.84
C LEU A 127 6.52 6.30 2.13
N GLY A 128 7.12 7.41 2.60
CA GLY A 128 8.31 8.01 2.02
C GLY A 128 8.01 9.31 1.26
N GLU A 129 9.03 10.14 1.05
CA GLU A 129 8.88 11.50 0.50
C GLU A 129 8.16 11.53 -0.85
N VAL A 130 8.64 10.73 -1.81
CA VAL A 130 8.05 10.68 -3.16
C VAL A 130 6.62 10.13 -3.09
N MET A 131 6.41 9.06 -2.34
CA MET A 131 5.10 8.43 -2.21
C MET A 131 4.09 9.34 -1.52
N ASN A 132 4.53 10.23 -0.64
CA ASN A 132 3.65 11.20 0.01
C ASN A 132 2.94 12.14 -0.99
N TYR A 133 3.56 12.44 -2.12
CA TYR A 133 2.94 13.22 -3.20
C TYR A 133 2.23 12.34 -4.25
N ALA A 134 2.79 11.18 -4.56
CA ALA A 134 2.32 10.32 -5.63
C ALA A 134 1.09 9.47 -5.23
N VAL A 135 0.95 9.12 -3.94
CA VAL A 135 -0.13 8.26 -3.46
C VAL A 135 -1.31 9.11 -2.98
N PRO A 136 -2.52 8.92 -3.54
CA PRO A 136 -3.71 9.59 -3.02
C PRO A 136 -4.05 9.10 -1.62
N ALA A 137 -4.49 10.00 -0.74
CA ALA A 137 -5.02 9.63 0.57
C ALA A 137 -6.41 8.97 0.42
N ASP A 138 -6.72 8.07 1.34
CA ASP A 138 -8.06 7.50 1.45
C ASP A 138 -8.96 8.34 2.35
N GLY A 139 -8.35 9.18 3.20
CA GLY A 139 -9.06 10.06 4.10
C GLY A 139 -8.14 11.03 4.84
N PHE A 140 -8.77 11.79 5.71
CA PHE A 140 -8.10 12.65 6.68
C PHE A 140 -8.37 12.12 8.09
N ALA A 141 -7.31 11.76 8.81
CA ALA A 141 -7.40 11.58 10.25
C ALA A 141 -7.66 12.92 10.92
N LEU A 142 -8.70 12.99 11.74
CA LEU A 142 -9.16 14.22 12.36
C LEU A 142 -8.49 14.41 13.73
N PRO A 143 -8.17 15.65 14.11
CA PRO A 143 -7.76 15.96 15.47
C PRO A 143 -8.86 15.57 16.46
N ASN A 144 -8.49 15.02 17.60
CA ASN A 144 -9.46 14.76 18.67
C ASN A 144 -10.06 16.09 19.15
N ALA A 145 -11.38 16.24 19.06
CA ALA A 145 -12.09 17.45 19.48
C ALA A 145 -11.92 17.77 20.98
N HIS A 146 -11.62 16.75 21.78
CA HIS A 146 -11.33 16.89 23.21
C HIS A 146 -10.14 16.00 23.57
N PRO A 147 -8.91 16.52 23.61
CA PRO A 147 -7.82 15.81 24.24
C PRO A 147 -8.16 15.65 25.72
N SER A 148 -8.57 14.46 26.11
CA SER A 148 -8.81 14.19 27.53
C SER A 148 -7.49 14.40 28.27
N GLN A 149 -7.41 15.46 29.06
CA GLN A 149 -6.22 15.84 29.86
C GLN A 149 -5.76 14.75 30.86
N ARG A 150 -6.37 13.57 30.85
CA ARG A 150 -6.13 12.49 31.82
C ARG A 150 -5.57 11.18 31.26
N SER A 151 -5.47 10.96 29.96
CA SER A 151 -4.86 9.72 29.50
C SER A 151 -3.37 9.92 29.22
N GLN A 152 -2.53 9.33 30.05
CA GLN A 152 -1.07 9.28 29.88
C GLN A 152 -0.64 8.42 28.67
N HIS A 153 -1.58 7.79 27.95
CA HIS A 153 -1.32 7.00 26.76
C HIS A 153 -2.09 7.58 25.57
N PRO A 154 -1.44 7.79 24.41
CA PRO A 154 -2.12 8.21 23.19
C PRO A 154 -3.18 7.17 22.82
N SER A 155 -4.39 7.62 22.51
CA SER A 155 -5.46 6.74 22.02
C SER A 155 -5.02 6.11 20.70
N ARG A 156 -5.20 4.79 20.57
CA ARG A 156 -5.00 4.10 19.29
C ARG A 156 -6.13 4.38 18.31
N HIS A 157 -7.28 4.85 18.78
CA HIS A 157 -8.45 5.16 17.98
C HIS A 157 -8.36 6.57 17.40
N VAL A 158 -8.81 6.71 16.17
CA VAL A 158 -8.83 7.95 15.42
C VAL A 158 -10.06 8.02 14.53
N GLN A 159 -10.69 9.18 14.46
CA GLN A 159 -11.73 9.43 13.47
C GLN A 159 -11.11 9.78 12.14
N VAL A 160 -11.58 9.13 11.07
CA VAL A 160 -11.12 9.37 9.70
C VAL A 160 -12.30 9.78 8.85
N ARG A 161 -12.22 10.98 8.29
CA ARG A 161 -13.12 11.45 7.24
C ARG A 161 -12.63 10.90 5.92
N LEU A 162 -13.43 10.01 5.30
CA LEU A 162 -13.08 9.35 4.06
C LEU A 162 -13.15 10.30 2.87
N LEU A 163 -12.19 10.19 1.96
CA LEU A 163 -12.16 10.84 0.64
C LEU A 163 -12.57 9.87 -0.48
N ARG A 164 -12.60 8.58 -0.18
CA ARG A 164 -12.92 7.51 -1.13
C ARG A 164 -14.09 6.70 -0.61
N ASN A 165 -14.81 6.07 -1.52
CA ASN A 165 -15.91 5.19 -1.17
C ASN A 165 -15.41 4.09 -0.22
N ARG A 166 -16.08 3.92 0.90
CA ARG A 166 -15.78 2.91 1.92
C ARG A 166 -15.72 1.51 1.33
N ARG A 167 -16.63 1.14 0.43
CA ARG A 167 -16.68 -0.18 -0.21
C ARG A 167 -15.40 -0.49 -1.00
N VAL A 168 -14.81 0.52 -1.65
CA VAL A 168 -13.54 0.37 -2.37
C VAL A 168 -12.39 0.14 -1.38
N ILE A 169 -12.33 0.93 -0.29
CA ILE A 169 -11.34 0.76 0.77
C ILE A 169 -11.43 -0.64 1.41
N GLU A 170 -12.65 -1.14 1.61
CA GLU A 170 -12.89 -2.47 2.19
C GLU A 170 -12.44 -3.63 1.30
N GLN A 171 -12.22 -3.39 0.01
CA GLN A 171 -11.72 -4.39 -0.94
C GLN A 171 -10.20 -4.33 -1.16
N GLU A 172 -9.51 -3.35 -0.59
CA GLU A 172 -8.06 -3.22 -0.71
C GLU A 172 -7.33 -4.23 0.18
N ILE A 173 -6.22 -4.74 -0.33
CA ILE A 173 -5.39 -5.72 0.37
C ILE A 173 -4.25 -5.01 1.06
N ALA A 174 -4.21 -5.02 2.39
CA ALA A 174 -3.09 -4.50 3.16
C ALA A 174 -1.94 -5.51 3.14
N VAL A 175 -0.81 -5.13 2.57
CA VAL A 175 0.42 -5.93 2.50
C VAL A 175 1.54 -5.20 3.22
N ALA A 176 2.18 -5.83 4.19
CA ALA A 176 3.38 -5.31 4.85
C ALA A 176 4.61 -6.06 4.35
N GLY A 177 5.68 -5.34 4.04
CA GLY A 177 6.96 -5.93 3.61
C GLY A 177 7.92 -4.87 3.12
N CYS A 178 9.15 -5.25 2.87
CA CYS A 178 10.18 -4.31 2.43
C CYS A 178 10.35 -4.23 0.90
N ASP A 179 9.68 -5.09 0.15
CA ASP A 179 9.74 -5.10 -1.30
C ASP A 179 8.70 -4.13 -1.89
N PRO A 180 9.13 -3.08 -2.62
CA PRO A 180 8.23 -2.10 -3.22
C PRO A 180 7.49 -2.63 -4.45
N SER A 181 7.88 -3.76 -5.04
CA SER A 181 7.19 -4.36 -6.18
C SER A 181 5.75 -4.77 -5.87
N VAL A 182 5.39 -4.87 -4.59
CA VAL A 182 4.00 -5.06 -4.13
C VAL A 182 3.05 -3.97 -4.65
N PHE A 183 3.54 -2.75 -4.87
CA PHE A 183 2.74 -1.67 -5.45
C PHE A 183 2.44 -1.93 -6.94
N LEU A 184 3.38 -2.54 -7.68
CA LEU A 184 3.13 -2.97 -9.05
C LEU A 184 2.04 -4.03 -9.10
N ALA A 185 2.08 -5.01 -8.19
CA ALA A 185 1.02 -6.01 -8.08
C ALA A 185 -0.36 -5.38 -7.87
N GLY A 186 -0.45 -4.28 -7.12
CA GLY A 186 -1.68 -3.52 -6.91
C GLY A 186 -2.23 -2.92 -8.20
N ASP A 187 -1.37 -2.44 -9.11
CA ASP A 187 -1.80 -1.92 -10.40
C ASP A 187 -2.30 -3.03 -11.35
N TYR A 188 -1.59 -4.16 -11.39
CA TYR A 188 -2.03 -5.33 -12.13
C TYR A 188 -3.36 -5.87 -11.65
N LEU A 189 -3.56 -5.89 -10.33
CA LEU A 189 -4.81 -6.31 -9.70
C LEU A 189 -5.98 -5.40 -10.09
N ARG A 190 -5.77 -4.09 -10.10
CA ARG A 190 -6.77 -3.09 -10.51
C ARG A 190 -7.22 -3.27 -11.96
N ARG A 191 -6.31 -3.68 -12.85
CA ARG A 191 -6.65 -3.98 -14.26
C ARG A 191 -7.55 -5.23 -14.39
N GLN A 192 -7.48 -6.17 -13.46
CA GLN A 192 -8.30 -7.38 -13.45
C GLN A 192 -9.63 -7.17 -12.69
N LYS A 193 -9.61 -6.36 -11.65
CA LYS A 193 -10.73 -6.11 -10.74
C LYS A 193 -10.73 -4.64 -10.32
N GLU A 194 -11.58 -3.85 -10.95
CA GLU A 194 -11.55 -2.37 -10.89
C GLU A 194 -11.50 -1.79 -9.47
N ASP A 195 -12.21 -2.40 -8.53
CA ASP A 195 -12.31 -1.91 -7.14
C ASP A 195 -11.28 -2.53 -6.19
N CYS A 196 -10.34 -3.35 -6.68
CA CYS A 196 -9.38 -4.04 -5.82
C CYS A 196 -7.95 -3.61 -6.13
N THR A 197 -7.20 -3.24 -5.10
CA THR A 197 -5.77 -2.91 -5.21
C THR A 197 -5.02 -3.31 -3.94
N VAL A 198 -3.72 -3.08 -3.93
CA VAL A 198 -2.86 -3.33 -2.77
C VAL A 198 -2.51 -2.02 -2.09
N VAL A 199 -2.67 -1.98 -0.78
CA VAL A 199 -2.09 -0.96 0.09
C VAL A 199 -0.81 -1.53 0.70
N GLY A 200 0.33 -1.10 0.18
CA GLY A 200 1.63 -1.56 0.65
C GLY A 200 2.15 -0.76 1.83
N TRP A 201 2.59 -1.43 2.87
CA TRP A 201 3.22 -0.83 4.05
C TRP A 201 4.66 -1.32 4.17
N THR A 202 5.62 -0.43 3.88
CA THR A 202 7.05 -0.77 3.92
C THR A 202 7.48 -1.03 5.35
N LEU A 203 7.86 -2.29 5.64
CA LEU A 203 8.31 -2.76 6.94
C LEU A 203 9.39 -3.84 6.77
N GLY A 204 10.32 -3.92 7.72
CA GLY A 204 11.22 -5.07 7.83
C GLY A 204 10.48 -6.34 8.23
N SER A 205 11.10 -7.51 8.00
CA SER A 205 10.48 -8.83 8.19
C SER A 205 9.84 -9.05 9.56
N ALA A 206 10.53 -8.66 10.64
CA ALA A 206 10.00 -8.83 12.00
C ALA A 206 8.74 -7.97 12.23
N ALA A 207 8.80 -6.70 11.86
CA ALA A 207 7.68 -5.78 12.01
C ALA A 207 6.48 -6.17 11.15
N ALA A 208 6.71 -6.73 9.95
CA ALA A 208 5.65 -7.24 9.07
C ALA A 208 4.94 -8.45 9.68
N ILE A 209 5.68 -9.41 10.25
CA ILE A 209 5.11 -10.57 10.95
C ILE A 209 4.35 -10.13 12.22
N ASP A 210 4.86 -9.17 12.96
CA ASP A 210 4.16 -8.67 14.14
C ASP A 210 2.86 -7.93 13.76
N ALA A 211 2.85 -7.17 12.66
CA ALA A 211 1.65 -6.55 12.13
C ALA A 211 0.60 -7.60 11.70
N LEU A 212 1.05 -8.69 11.04
CA LEU A 212 0.19 -9.81 10.67
C LEU A 212 -0.45 -10.47 11.90
N LYS A 213 0.34 -10.75 12.94
CA LYS A 213 -0.14 -11.33 14.22
C LYS A 213 -1.17 -10.45 14.93
N ARG A 214 -1.02 -9.13 14.83
CA ARG A 214 -1.98 -8.18 15.41
C ARG A 214 -3.23 -7.98 14.54
N GLY A 215 -3.30 -8.61 13.34
CA GLY A 215 -4.38 -8.40 12.38
C GLY A 215 -4.44 -6.96 11.86
N GLU A 216 -3.29 -6.37 11.61
CA GLU A 216 -3.17 -5.01 11.06
C GLU A 216 -2.92 -5.05 9.54
N VAL A 217 -2.59 -6.21 8.99
CA VAL A 217 -2.40 -6.45 7.55
C VAL A 217 -2.97 -7.80 7.16
N HIS A 218 -3.27 -7.98 5.87
CA HIS A 218 -3.74 -9.25 5.33
C HIS A 218 -2.59 -10.19 4.98
N VAL A 219 -1.46 -9.63 4.53
CA VAL A 219 -0.30 -10.37 4.02
C VAL A 219 0.96 -9.73 4.58
N ALA A 220 1.93 -10.56 4.99
CA ALA A 220 3.26 -10.11 5.38
C ALA A 220 4.33 -10.68 4.47
N GLY A 221 5.23 -9.83 3.97
CA GLY A 221 6.42 -10.21 3.22
C GLY A 221 7.63 -10.38 4.14
N VAL A 222 8.38 -11.46 3.96
CA VAL A 222 9.54 -11.79 4.79
C VAL A 222 10.71 -12.30 3.97
N HIS A 223 11.91 -11.93 4.37
CA HIS A 223 13.18 -12.49 3.89
C HIS A 223 14.17 -12.55 5.05
N VAL A 224 14.33 -13.71 5.63
CA VAL A 224 15.26 -13.99 6.73
C VAL A 224 15.93 -15.31 6.45
N VAL A 225 17.25 -15.35 6.44
CA VAL A 225 18.01 -16.59 6.35
C VAL A 225 18.46 -16.99 7.76
N ASP A 226 18.15 -18.22 8.14
CA ASP A 226 18.54 -18.74 9.44
C ASP A 226 20.02 -19.04 9.46
N ALA A 227 20.73 -18.47 10.44
CA ALA A 227 22.19 -18.54 10.52
C ALA A 227 22.73 -19.97 10.73
N GLN A 228 21.94 -20.86 11.31
CA GLN A 228 22.38 -22.23 11.62
C GLN A 228 22.12 -23.19 10.47
N SER A 229 20.92 -23.11 9.89
CA SER A 229 20.50 -24.04 8.83
C SER A 229 20.74 -23.54 7.41
N GLY A 230 20.93 -22.22 7.22
CA GLY A 230 20.96 -21.59 5.90
C GLY A 230 19.58 -21.53 5.22
N GLU A 231 18.52 -22.00 5.88
CA GLU A 231 17.17 -22.06 5.32
C GLU A 231 16.49 -20.69 5.39
N SER A 232 15.84 -20.28 4.28
CA SER A 232 15.08 -19.05 4.24
C SER A 232 13.72 -19.20 4.94
N ASN A 233 13.38 -18.23 5.76
CA ASN A 233 12.08 -17.91 6.34
C ASN A 233 11.47 -18.98 7.27
N LEU A 234 11.40 -20.26 6.91
CA LEU A 234 10.67 -21.28 7.67
C LEU A 234 11.14 -21.40 9.13
N PRO A 235 12.45 -21.48 9.45
CA PRO A 235 12.90 -21.55 10.84
C PRO A 235 12.49 -20.29 11.66
N TYR A 236 12.57 -19.12 11.03
CA TYR A 236 12.13 -17.87 11.64
C TYR A 236 10.62 -17.89 11.89
N LEU A 237 9.82 -18.26 10.88
CA LEU A 237 8.37 -18.27 10.96
C LEU A 237 7.86 -19.29 12.00
N ARG A 238 8.47 -20.48 12.10
CA ARG A 238 8.13 -21.49 13.11
C ARG A 238 8.34 -21.00 14.54
N ARG A 239 9.32 -20.13 14.76
CA ARG A 239 9.57 -19.54 16.09
C ARG A 239 8.54 -18.46 16.45
N HIS A 240 7.99 -17.74 15.46
CA HIS A 240 7.15 -16.55 15.69
C HIS A 240 5.66 -16.78 15.43
N LEU A 241 5.29 -17.77 14.62
CA LEU A 241 3.92 -18.12 14.31
C LEU A 241 3.58 -19.50 14.88
N LYS A 242 2.34 -19.65 15.35
CA LYS A 242 1.89 -20.90 15.94
C LYS A 242 0.84 -21.58 15.05
N GLY A 243 0.81 -22.91 15.08
CA GLY A 243 -0.18 -23.70 14.36
C GLY A 243 0.06 -23.80 12.85
N ASN A 244 -0.95 -24.28 12.12
CA ASN A 244 -0.91 -24.48 10.66
C ASN A 244 -1.90 -23.53 9.95
N GLU A 245 -2.11 -22.34 10.52
CA GLU A 245 -3.09 -21.37 10.06
C GLU A 245 -2.57 -20.42 8.97
N TYR A 246 -1.32 -20.63 8.53
CA TYR A 246 -0.66 -19.77 7.56
C TYR A 246 -0.25 -20.54 6.32
N LEU A 247 -0.35 -19.89 5.15
CA LEU A 247 0.31 -20.27 3.92
C LEU A 247 1.53 -19.39 3.70
N ILE A 248 2.60 -20.00 3.21
CA ILE A 248 3.85 -19.33 2.85
C ILE A 248 4.00 -19.49 1.35
N ILE A 249 3.95 -18.37 0.62
CA ILE A 249 3.97 -18.34 -0.83
C ILE A 249 5.26 -17.65 -1.28
N THR A 250 6.11 -18.35 -2.01
CA THR A 250 7.32 -17.77 -2.55
C THR A 250 6.98 -16.71 -3.58
N PHE A 251 7.54 -15.52 -3.40
CA PHE A 251 7.47 -14.44 -4.38
C PHE A 251 8.66 -14.50 -5.31
N ALA A 252 9.89 -14.42 -4.78
CA ALA A 252 11.12 -14.46 -5.56
C ALA A 252 12.31 -14.95 -4.72
N VAL A 253 13.36 -15.34 -5.39
CA VAL A 253 14.70 -15.41 -4.78
C VAL A 253 15.48 -14.18 -5.25
N TRP A 254 16.12 -13.49 -4.36
CA TRP A 254 16.93 -12.33 -4.68
C TRP A 254 18.34 -12.41 -4.10
N GLU A 255 19.22 -11.54 -4.58
CA GLU A 255 20.57 -11.40 -4.04
C GLU A 255 20.62 -10.23 -3.05
N GLU A 256 21.18 -10.50 -1.88
CA GLU A 256 21.52 -9.50 -0.86
C GLU A 256 23.04 -9.34 -0.79
N GLY A 257 23.50 -8.10 -0.60
CA GLY A 257 24.91 -7.79 -0.58
C GLY A 257 25.21 -6.39 -0.10
N LEU A 258 26.49 -6.03 -0.12
CA LEU A 258 26.94 -4.66 0.14
C LEU A 258 26.67 -3.80 -1.10
N LEU A 259 25.93 -2.73 -0.90
CA LEU A 259 25.79 -1.61 -1.81
C LEU A 259 26.97 -0.68 -1.55
N VAL A 260 27.64 -0.24 -2.61
CA VAL A 260 28.77 0.71 -2.52
C VAL A 260 28.63 1.77 -3.61
N ALA A 261 29.30 2.90 -3.44
CA ALA A 261 29.26 3.98 -4.42
C ALA A 261 29.65 3.50 -5.85
N PRO A 262 29.18 4.17 -6.91
CA PRO A 262 29.50 3.80 -8.29
C PRO A 262 31.01 3.69 -8.51
N GLY A 263 31.46 2.58 -9.11
CA GLY A 263 32.88 2.31 -9.33
C GLY A 263 33.66 1.92 -8.08
N ASN A 264 33.02 1.82 -6.91
CA ASN A 264 33.63 1.41 -5.63
C ASN A 264 34.94 2.19 -5.34
N PRO A 265 34.92 3.52 -5.22
CA PRO A 265 36.12 4.34 -5.11
C PRO A 265 36.95 4.05 -3.85
N LYS A 266 36.32 3.47 -2.82
CA LYS A 266 37.01 3.08 -1.58
C LYS A 266 37.50 1.63 -1.58
N SER A 267 37.37 0.91 -2.70
CA SER A 267 37.82 -0.47 -2.87
C SER A 267 37.32 -1.39 -1.73
N ILE A 268 36.04 -1.28 -1.40
CA ILE A 268 35.40 -2.15 -0.39
C ILE A 268 35.26 -3.53 -1.02
N CYS A 269 35.80 -4.58 -0.37
CA CYS A 269 35.77 -5.95 -0.85
C CYS A 269 34.86 -6.87 -0.02
N GLY A 270 34.59 -6.49 1.23
CA GLY A 270 33.77 -7.30 2.16
C GLY A 270 33.37 -6.51 3.40
N VAL A 271 32.76 -7.21 4.34
CA VAL A 271 32.34 -6.62 5.62
C VAL A 271 33.52 -6.25 6.51
N GLU A 272 34.68 -6.87 6.28
CA GLU A 272 35.93 -6.61 6.97
C GLU A 272 36.43 -5.18 6.73
N ASP A 273 36.12 -4.59 5.57
CA ASP A 273 36.50 -3.22 5.27
C ASP A 273 35.68 -2.18 6.02
N LEU A 274 34.52 -2.54 6.55
CA LEU A 274 33.60 -1.62 7.23
C LEU A 274 34.19 -1.04 8.54
N VAL A 275 35.26 -1.64 9.10
CA VAL A 275 35.95 -1.12 10.27
C VAL A 275 36.89 0.02 9.94
N ARG A 276 37.18 0.30 8.69
CA ARG A 276 38.06 1.39 8.25
C ARG A 276 37.48 2.74 8.61
N ALA A 277 38.27 3.62 9.14
CA ALA A 277 37.86 4.95 9.61
C ALA A 277 37.36 5.88 8.48
N ASP A 278 37.73 5.59 7.22
CA ASP A 278 37.31 6.33 6.05
C ASP A 278 36.00 5.80 5.43
N ILE A 279 35.38 4.72 5.99
CA ILE A 279 34.14 4.13 5.49
C ILE A 279 33.02 4.39 6.49
N SER A 280 31.93 4.94 5.99
CA SER A 280 30.70 5.16 6.75
C SER A 280 29.57 4.25 6.26
N LEU A 281 28.88 3.61 7.19
CA LEU A 281 27.73 2.73 6.94
C LEU A 281 26.41 3.48 7.14
N ILE A 282 25.41 3.15 6.34
CA ILE A 282 23.99 3.31 6.70
C ILE A 282 23.36 1.93 6.83
N ASN A 283 22.71 1.68 7.96
CA ASN A 283 22.18 0.38 8.31
C ASN A 283 20.65 0.33 8.17
N ARG A 284 20.07 -0.84 8.30
CA ARG A 284 18.63 -1.04 8.39
C ARG A 284 18.18 -1.11 9.85
N GLU A 285 16.90 -0.93 10.06
CA GLU A 285 16.26 -1.07 11.37
C GLU A 285 16.43 -2.50 11.93
N ALA A 286 16.43 -2.63 13.24
CA ALA A 286 16.51 -3.92 13.92
C ALA A 286 15.34 -4.84 13.47
N GLY A 287 15.66 -6.11 13.18
CA GLY A 287 14.70 -7.10 12.68
C GLY A 287 14.43 -7.06 11.17
N ALA A 288 15.02 -6.12 10.42
CA ALA A 288 15.06 -6.21 8.97
C ALA A 288 16.02 -7.33 8.53
N GLY A 289 15.68 -8.08 7.46
CA GLY A 289 16.51 -9.17 6.96
C GLY A 289 17.94 -8.73 6.62
N ALA A 290 18.09 -7.59 5.94
CA ALA A 290 19.40 -7.04 5.61
C ALA A 290 20.23 -6.65 6.87
N ARG A 291 19.57 -6.21 7.96
CA ARG A 291 20.25 -5.97 9.23
C ARG A 291 20.71 -7.27 9.86
N LEU A 292 19.87 -8.29 9.89
CA LEU A 292 20.23 -9.61 10.40
C LEU A 292 21.38 -10.22 9.61
N LEU A 293 21.39 -10.05 8.27
CA LEU A 293 22.50 -10.47 7.43
C LEU A 293 23.80 -9.76 7.81
N LEU A 294 23.78 -8.42 7.92
CA LEU A 294 24.96 -7.66 8.34
C LEU A 294 25.49 -8.15 9.69
N ASP A 295 24.62 -8.25 10.68
CA ASP A 295 24.99 -8.67 12.04
C ASP A 295 25.60 -10.09 12.05
N GLN A 296 25.07 -11.00 11.23
CA GLN A 296 25.62 -12.35 11.04
C GLN A 296 26.99 -12.32 10.38
N GLN A 297 27.18 -11.53 9.32
CA GLN A 297 28.46 -11.41 8.63
C GLN A 297 29.54 -10.82 9.54
N LEU A 298 29.19 -9.77 10.31
CA LEU A 298 30.10 -9.17 11.30
C LEU A 298 30.47 -10.14 12.40
N ALA A 299 29.52 -10.90 12.93
CA ALA A 299 29.77 -11.92 13.94
C ALA A 299 30.73 -13.02 13.41
N SER A 300 30.52 -13.46 12.16
CA SER A 300 31.37 -14.45 11.50
C SER A 300 32.80 -13.95 11.26
N ALA A 301 32.95 -12.64 11.01
CA ALA A 301 34.25 -11.99 10.87
C ALA A 301 34.88 -11.56 12.21
N GLY A 302 34.22 -11.78 13.35
CA GLY A 302 34.68 -11.36 14.67
C GLY A 302 34.70 -9.84 14.89
N ILE A 303 33.86 -9.12 14.14
CA ILE A 303 33.81 -7.65 14.17
C ILE A 303 32.74 -7.19 15.16
N ALA A 304 33.10 -6.34 16.10
CA ALA A 304 32.13 -5.73 17.00
C ALA A 304 31.38 -4.58 16.30
N PRO A 305 30.03 -4.58 16.31
CA PRO A 305 29.24 -3.55 15.63
C PRO A 305 29.59 -2.10 16.00
N GLY A 306 29.96 -1.86 17.26
CA GLY A 306 30.33 -0.54 17.74
C GLY A 306 31.63 0.03 17.15
N THR A 307 32.43 -0.77 16.41
CA THR A 307 33.63 -0.30 15.72
C THR A 307 33.34 0.30 14.35
N ILE A 308 32.12 0.15 13.84
CA ILE A 308 31.73 0.58 12.50
C ILE A 308 31.11 1.97 12.55
N LEU A 309 31.71 2.91 11.82
CA LEU A 309 31.19 4.26 11.70
C LEU A 309 29.83 4.25 11.01
N GLY A 310 28.79 4.74 11.69
CA GLY A 310 27.46 4.84 11.15
C GLY A 310 26.57 3.59 11.32
N TYR A 311 27.02 2.58 12.10
CA TYR A 311 26.21 1.37 12.37
C TYR A 311 24.82 1.69 12.94
N ASP A 312 24.67 2.75 13.72
CA ASP A 312 23.41 3.19 14.31
C ASP A 312 22.64 4.18 13.43
N ARG A 313 23.17 4.57 12.26
CA ARG A 313 22.42 5.33 11.26
C ARG A 313 21.45 4.42 10.56
N ILE A 314 20.15 4.73 10.66
CA ILE A 314 19.09 3.83 10.20
C ILE A 314 18.38 4.39 8.97
N GLY A 315 18.32 3.56 7.92
CA GLY A 315 17.43 3.71 6.79
C GLY A 315 16.29 2.68 6.85
N ARG A 316 15.08 3.10 6.56
CA ARG A 316 13.86 2.30 6.74
C ARG A 316 13.46 1.44 5.52
N SER A 317 14.21 1.52 4.42
CA SER A 317 13.97 0.70 3.22
C SER A 317 15.26 0.46 2.46
N HIS A 318 15.28 -0.56 1.59
CA HIS A 318 16.40 -0.81 0.68
C HIS A 318 16.68 0.39 -0.24
N PHE A 319 15.64 1.09 -0.67
CA PHE A 319 15.79 2.26 -1.53
C PHE A 319 16.31 3.48 -0.79
N GLN A 320 15.92 3.69 0.47
CA GLN A 320 16.45 4.78 1.27
C GLN A 320 17.95 4.62 1.53
N VAL A 321 18.41 3.41 1.89
CA VAL A 321 19.85 3.18 2.11
C VAL A 321 20.65 3.30 0.80
N ALA A 322 20.13 2.78 -0.31
CA ALA A 322 20.74 2.92 -1.63
C ALA A 322 20.84 4.39 -2.07
N ARG A 323 19.77 5.16 -1.91
CA ARG A 323 19.75 6.59 -2.20
C ARG A 323 20.78 7.35 -1.36
N THR A 324 20.90 7.05 -0.07
CA THR A 324 21.86 7.68 0.83
C THR A 324 23.30 7.49 0.33
N ILE A 325 23.63 6.31 -0.23
CA ILE A 325 24.94 6.06 -0.85
C ILE A 325 25.06 6.82 -2.17
N ALA A 326 24.05 6.82 -3.02
CA ALA A 326 24.06 7.54 -4.30
C ALA A 326 24.28 9.05 -4.12
N GLU A 327 23.74 9.62 -3.05
CA GLU A 327 23.91 11.03 -2.67
C GLU A 327 25.26 11.32 -1.96
N GLY A 328 26.10 10.30 -1.72
CA GLY A 328 27.41 10.47 -1.08
C GLY A 328 27.35 10.70 0.44
N HIS A 329 26.21 10.39 1.07
CA HIS A 329 26.02 10.56 2.50
C HIS A 329 26.43 9.32 3.33
N ALA A 330 26.69 8.19 2.69
CA ALA A 330 27.29 7.00 3.25
C ALA A 330 28.06 6.26 2.15
N ASP A 331 28.97 5.37 2.54
CA ASP A 331 29.85 4.63 1.63
C ASP A 331 29.35 3.21 1.37
N ALA A 332 28.67 2.62 2.35
CA ALA A 332 28.18 1.25 2.28
C ALA A 332 26.82 1.05 2.98
N ALA A 333 26.09 0.06 2.54
CA ALA A 333 24.89 -0.49 3.21
C ALA A 333 24.69 -1.95 2.82
N VAL A 334 23.95 -2.71 3.60
CA VAL A 334 23.41 -4.00 3.14
C VAL A 334 22.05 -3.79 2.49
N GLY A 335 21.88 -4.31 1.28
CA GLY A 335 20.64 -4.19 0.52
C GLY A 335 20.49 -5.24 -0.56
N VAL A 336 19.47 -5.09 -1.40
CA VAL A 336 19.18 -6.00 -2.51
C VAL A 336 19.77 -5.49 -3.83
N ARG A 337 20.13 -6.40 -4.74
CA ARG A 337 20.69 -6.06 -6.05
C ARG A 337 19.80 -5.10 -6.84
N ALA A 338 18.48 -5.27 -6.78
CA ALA A 338 17.54 -4.37 -7.47
C ALA A 338 17.69 -2.91 -7.02
N ALA A 339 17.97 -2.66 -5.74
CA ALA A 339 18.23 -1.31 -5.24
C ALA A 339 19.58 -0.76 -5.77
N ALA A 340 20.61 -1.59 -5.87
CA ALA A 340 21.87 -1.21 -6.49
C ALA A 340 21.67 -0.81 -7.96
N ASN A 341 20.96 -1.63 -8.74
CA ASN A 341 20.67 -1.38 -10.15
C ASN A 341 19.92 -0.05 -10.34
N LEU A 342 18.89 0.19 -9.52
CA LEU A 342 18.07 1.41 -9.64
C LEU A 342 18.88 2.70 -9.45
N PHE A 343 19.85 2.68 -8.53
CA PHE A 343 20.67 3.86 -8.19
C PHE A 343 22.05 3.85 -8.83
N GLY A 344 22.36 2.87 -9.72
CA GLY A 344 23.65 2.78 -10.40
C GLY A 344 24.83 2.49 -9.45
N LEU A 345 24.58 1.81 -8.34
CA LEU A 345 25.57 1.50 -7.33
C LEU A 345 26.39 0.24 -7.66
N GLY A 346 27.60 0.14 -7.09
CA GLY A 346 28.32 -1.12 -7.03
C GLY A 346 27.62 -2.10 -6.07
N PHE A 347 27.76 -3.41 -6.36
CA PHE A 347 27.14 -4.47 -5.57
C PHE A 347 28.09 -5.63 -5.32
N LEU A 348 28.33 -5.95 -4.06
CA LEU A 348 29.14 -7.09 -3.62
C LEU A 348 28.20 -8.14 -3.02
N PRO A 349 27.98 -9.29 -3.68
CA PRO A 349 27.01 -10.28 -3.23
C PRO A 349 27.47 -10.93 -1.91
N LEU A 350 26.55 -11.08 -0.96
CA LEU A 350 26.79 -11.78 0.31
C LEU A 350 25.99 -13.07 0.41
N GLN A 351 24.69 -13.04 -0.01
CA GLN A 351 23.85 -14.25 0.01
C GLN A 351 22.73 -14.17 -1.00
N ARG A 352 22.09 -15.32 -1.23
CA ARG A 352 20.77 -15.40 -1.86
C ARG A 352 19.72 -15.65 -0.78
N ALA A 353 18.62 -14.93 -0.81
CA ALA A 353 17.51 -15.06 0.12
C ALA A 353 16.20 -15.21 -0.62
N ARG A 354 15.30 -16.05 -0.10
CA ARG A 354 13.94 -16.18 -0.62
C ARG A 354 13.06 -15.14 0.07
N TYR A 355 12.31 -14.39 -0.73
CA TYR A 355 11.23 -13.53 -0.26
C TYR A 355 9.92 -14.29 -0.36
N ASP A 356 9.26 -14.49 0.78
CA ASP A 356 7.98 -15.19 0.86
C ASP A 356 6.88 -14.25 1.37
N PHE A 357 5.65 -14.41 0.86
CA PHE A 357 4.46 -13.86 1.46
C PHE A 357 3.84 -14.86 2.45
N VAL A 358 3.50 -14.37 3.62
CA VAL A 358 2.80 -15.11 4.67
C VAL A 358 1.37 -14.64 4.74
N VAL A 359 0.43 -15.57 4.53
CA VAL A 359 -1.01 -15.30 4.44
C VAL A 359 -1.75 -16.17 5.44
N PRO A 360 -2.51 -15.61 6.38
CA PRO A 360 -3.45 -16.38 7.20
C PRO A 360 -4.50 -17.07 6.32
N LYS A 361 -4.71 -18.36 6.53
CA LYS A 361 -5.70 -19.15 5.74
C LYS A 361 -7.12 -18.59 5.85
N ALA A 362 -7.47 -17.97 6.98
CA ALA A 362 -8.74 -17.29 7.16
C ALA A 362 -8.94 -16.16 6.12
N HIS A 363 -7.89 -15.37 5.85
CA HIS A 363 -7.98 -14.27 4.92
C HIS A 363 -8.26 -14.69 3.47
N LEU A 364 -7.88 -15.91 3.06
CA LEU A 364 -8.24 -16.45 1.74
C LEU A 364 -9.75 -16.65 1.58
N LYS A 365 -10.44 -16.97 2.68
CA LYS A 365 -11.89 -17.16 2.70
C LYS A 365 -12.64 -15.83 2.85
N ASP A 366 -12.10 -14.95 3.68
CA ASP A 366 -12.80 -13.75 4.13
C ASP A 366 -12.57 -12.55 3.21
N HIS A 367 -11.51 -12.56 2.38
CA HIS A 367 -11.15 -11.44 1.52
C HIS A 367 -10.97 -11.89 0.06
N PRO A 368 -11.95 -11.62 -0.84
CA PRO A 368 -11.95 -12.14 -2.21
C PRO A 368 -10.83 -11.59 -3.12
N GLY A 369 -10.15 -10.53 -2.70
CA GLY A 369 -9.01 -9.95 -3.42
C GLY A 369 -7.71 -10.73 -3.25
N ILE A 370 -7.55 -11.50 -2.16
CA ILE A 370 -6.27 -12.15 -1.86
C ILE A 370 -5.93 -13.24 -2.88
N GLU A 371 -6.90 -14.04 -3.28
CA GLU A 371 -6.69 -15.03 -4.35
C GLU A 371 -6.29 -14.35 -5.67
N ALA A 372 -6.97 -13.26 -6.03
CA ALA A 372 -6.64 -12.48 -7.22
C ALA A 372 -5.22 -11.88 -7.13
N PHE A 373 -4.81 -11.38 -5.96
CA PHE A 373 -3.45 -10.91 -5.71
C PHE A 373 -2.41 -12.03 -5.92
N LEU A 374 -2.63 -13.21 -5.37
CA LEU A 374 -1.74 -14.36 -5.55
C LEU A 374 -1.66 -14.80 -7.02
N ASN A 375 -2.78 -14.74 -7.76
CA ASN A 375 -2.81 -15.03 -9.19
C ASN A 375 -2.04 -13.98 -10.02
N VAL A 376 -2.03 -12.70 -9.60
CA VAL A 376 -1.19 -11.66 -10.22
C VAL A 376 0.29 -12.04 -10.10
N LEU A 377 0.75 -12.48 -8.93
CA LEU A 377 2.16 -12.79 -8.69
C LEU A 377 2.70 -13.85 -9.65
N VAL A 378 1.88 -14.85 -10.01
CA VAL A 378 2.28 -15.94 -10.93
C VAL A 378 2.01 -15.61 -12.40
N SER A 379 1.35 -14.48 -12.70
CA SER A 379 1.04 -14.09 -14.07
C SER A 379 2.31 -13.80 -14.88
N ARG A 380 2.31 -14.18 -16.16
CA ARG A 380 3.47 -14.01 -17.04
C ARG A 380 3.90 -12.55 -17.17
N SER A 381 2.93 -11.64 -17.35
CA SER A 381 3.19 -10.22 -17.53
C SER A 381 3.84 -9.59 -16.31
N PHE A 382 3.31 -9.88 -15.11
CA PHE A 382 3.86 -9.38 -13.85
C PHE A 382 5.28 -9.92 -13.61
N ARG A 383 5.49 -11.24 -13.79
CA ARG A 383 6.81 -11.86 -13.63
C ARG A 383 7.84 -11.26 -14.59
N SER A 384 7.47 -11.01 -15.85
CA SER A 384 8.36 -10.39 -16.83
C SER A 384 8.73 -8.95 -16.44
N GLU A 385 7.81 -8.19 -15.84
CA GLU A 385 8.10 -6.84 -15.35
C GLU A 385 9.04 -6.84 -14.15
N ILE A 386 8.84 -7.77 -13.20
CA ILE A 386 9.73 -7.92 -12.04
C ILE A 386 11.12 -8.37 -12.45
N ASP A 387 11.22 -9.32 -13.39
CA ASP A 387 12.50 -9.78 -13.94
C ASP A 387 13.28 -8.62 -14.60
N ALA A 388 12.59 -7.72 -15.31
CA ALA A 388 13.17 -6.55 -15.93
C ALA A 388 13.73 -5.52 -14.93
N LEU A 389 13.31 -5.51 -13.67
CA LEU A 389 13.92 -4.69 -12.62
C LEU A 389 15.32 -5.18 -12.25
N GLY A 390 15.63 -6.45 -12.54
CA GLY A 390 16.89 -7.11 -12.25
C GLY A 390 17.06 -7.48 -10.77
N GLY A 391 17.81 -8.55 -10.54
CA GLY A 391 18.10 -9.04 -9.19
C GLY A 391 17.00 -9.90 -8.56
N TYR A 392 15.95 -10.23 -9.31
CA TYR A 392 14.91 -11.17 -8.93
C TYR A 392 15.01 -12.46 -9.76
N ASP A 393 14.96 -13.60 -9.10
CA ASP A 393 14.78 -14.90 -9.72
C ASP A 393 13.35 -15.38 -9.43
N MET A 394 12.51 -15.37 -10.45
CA MET A 394 11.08 -15.68 -10.38
C MET A 394 10.78 -17.16 -10.65
N SER A 395 11.79 -18.04 -10.69
CA SER A 395 11.63 -19.46 -11.04
C SER A 395 10.76 -20.24 -10.05
N GLU A 396 10.83 -19.90 -8.75
CA GLU A 396 10.04 -20.52 -7.68
C GLU A 396 8.75 -19.77 -7.33
N THR A 397 8.41 -18.71 -8.05
CA THR A 397 7.23 -17.87 -7.74
C THR A 397 5.94 -18.67 -7.72
N GLY A 398 5.15 -18.52 -6.66
CA GLY A 398 3.88 -19.23 -6.47
C GLY A 398 4.03 -20.58 -5.76
N THR A 399 5.26 -21.03 -5.46
CA THR A 399 5.44 -22.24 -4.65
C THR A 399 4.85 -22.02 -3.26
N VAL A 400 3.94 -22.92 -2.86
CA VAL A 400 3.25 -22.86 -1.57
C VAL A 400 3.90 -23.82 -0.60
N ARG A 401 4.14 -23.34 0.60
CA ARG A 401 4.67 -24.13 1.72
C ARG A 401 3.80 -23.92 2.95
N ASP A 402 3.80 -24.86 3.86
CA ASP A 402 3.23 -24.66 5.19
C ASP A 402 4.33 -24.61 6.27
N LEU A 403 3.96 -24.22 7.49
CA LEU A 403 4.91 -24.14 8.60
C LEU A 403 5.48 -25.52 9.00
N ARG A 404 4.87 -26.63 8.59
CA ARG A 404 5.34 -27.99 8.88
C ARG A 404 6.37 -28.50 7.87
N GLY A 405 6.46 -27.86 6.71
CA GLY A 405 7.49 -28.20 5.69
C GLY A 405 7.05 -29.32 4.74
N HIS A 406 5.76 -29.36 4.40
CA HIS A 406 5.22 -30.22 3.33
C HIS A 406 4.97 -29.40 2.08
#